data_04a30403072375423a7d03359e7aab1c
#
_entry.id   04a30403072375423a7d03359e7aab1c
#
_cell.length_a   1.000
_cell.length_b   1.000
_cell.length_c   1.000
_cell.angle_alpha   90.00
_cell.angle_beta   90.00
_cell.angle_gamma   90.00
#
_symmetry.space_group_name_H-M   'P 1'
#
loop_
_entity.id
_entity.type
_entity.pdbx_description
1 polymer ?
#
loop_
_entity_poly.entity_id
_entity_poly.type
_entity_poly.pdbx_seq_one_letter_code
_entity_poly.pdbx_strand_id
1 'polypeptide(L)'
;MSIRSQQRSLHIVFVLYRYFPFGGLQRDMLRIARACVERGVSIKIFCAEWEGELPAGIAVERLPVSGFTNHARNRSFAEAVKKYLQREAVDLVVGFNKMPSLDVYYAADTCFKAKLMQERLPQLRFLPRYRQYLRDEKAVFGRDSHTKILAIAQRSVDEYEKYYVGAAQRCTVL
;
A
#
# COMPACT_ATOMS: atom_id res chain seq x y z
N MET A 1 -25.17 6.21 37.01
CA MET A 1 -24.12 5.22 36.59
C MET A 1 -23.96 5.38 35.09
N SER A 2 -22.88 6.06 34.67
CA SER A 2 -22.61 6.35 33.25
C SER A 2 -21.81 5.17 32.68
N ILE A 3 -22.46 4.38 31.85
CA ILE A 3 -21.77 3.31 31.07
C ILE A 3 -20.95 4.06 30.00
N ARG A 4 -19.69 4.34 30.30
CA ARG A 4 -18.72 4.67 29.24
C ARG A 4 -18.54 3.41 28.40
N SER A 5 -19.20 3.35 27.24
CA SER A 5 -18.84 2.42 26.19
C SER A 5 -17.35 2.63 25.91
N GLN A 6 -16.52 1.65 26.26
CA GLN A 6 -15.13 1.60 25.83
C GLN A 6 -15.15 1.51 24.30
N GLN A 7 -15.02 2.65 23.65
CA GLN A 7 -14.86 2.71 22.20
C GLN A 7 -13.52 2.01 21.89
N ARG A 8 -13.59 0.80 21.33
CA ARG A 8 -12.41 0.06 20.90
C ARG A 8 -11.62 0.95 19.92
N SER A 9 -10.37 1.23 20.24
CA SER A 9 -9.47 1.94 19.33
C SER A 9 -9.33 1.11 18.04
N LEU A 10 -9.51 1.77 16.89
CA LEU A 10 -9.25 1.14 15.59
C LEU A 10 -7.76 0.76 15.50
N HIS A 11 -7.48 -0.44 15.05
CA HIS A 11 -6.14 -0.92 14.79
C HIS A 11 -5.89 -0.97 13.27
N ILE A 12 -5.03 -0.06 12.78
CA ILE A 12 -4.73 0.09 11.35
C ILE A 12 -3.27 -0.28 11.09
N VAL A 13 -3.06 -1.10 10.07
CA VAL A 13 -1.73 -1.45 9.59
C VAL A 13 -1.39 -0.64 8.33
N PHE A 14 -0.26 0.06 8.38
CA PHE A 14 0.35 0.72 7.23
C PHE A 14 1.43 -0.18 6.64
N VAL A 15 1.44 -0.34 5.32
CA VAL A 15 2.38 -1.21 4.63
C VAL A 15 3.19 -0.40 3.63
N LEU A 16 4.50 -0.34 3.85
CA LEU A 16 5.47 0.32 2.97
C LEU A 16 6.71 -0.57 2.82
N TYR A 17 7.11 -0.91 1.60
CA TYR A 17 8.25 -1.81 1.39
C TYR A 17 9.54 -1.25 1.99
N ARG A 18 9.88 0.00 1.68
CA ARG A 18 11.10 0.66 2.19
C ARG A 18 10.81 2.07 2.69
N TYR A 19 11.22 2.33 3.91
CA TYR A 19 11.25 3.67 4.48
C TYR A 19 12.66 4.27 4.43
N PHE A 20 12.76 5.53 4.01
CA PHE A 20 13.94 6.40 4.11
C PHE A 20 13.49 7.85 4.31
N PRO A 21 14.27 8.69 5.04
CA PRO A 21 13.78 9.98 5.56
C PRO A 21 13.40 11.02 4.49
N PHE A 22 13.98 10.95 3.29
CA PHE A 22 13.89 12.01 2.27
C PHE A 22 12.86 11.74 1.18
N GLY A 23 12.12 10.63 1.24
CA GLY A 23 11.10 10.30 0.25
C GLY A 23 9.78 11.02 0.48
N GLY A 24 9.14 11.52 -0.60
CA GLY A 24 7.82 12.17 -0.52
C GLY A 24 6.75 11.24 0.04
N LEU A 25 6.63 10.03 -0.54
CA LEU A 25 5.70 9.00 -0.09
C LEU A 25 5.91 8.61 1.39
N GLN A 26 7.16 8.48 1.82
CA GLN A 26 7.54 8.15 3.19
C GLN A 26 7.13 9.23 4.19
N ARG A 27 7.32 10.51 3.82
CA ARG A 27 6.89 11.66 4.63
C ARG A 27 5.36 11.73 4.73
N ASP A 28 4.66 11.49 3.64
CA ASP A 28 3.20 11.47 3.62
C ASP A 28 2.66 10.34 4.49
N MET A 29 3.23 9.14 4.38
CA MET A 29 2.88 8.01 5.24
C MET A 29 3.02 8.35 6.72
N LEU A 30 4.17 8.91 7.15
CA LEU A 30 4.38 9.26 8.55
C LEU A 30 3.46 10.40 9.02
N ARG A 31 3.20 11.40 8.16
CA ARG A 31 2.27 12.49 8.48
C ARG A 31 0.86 11.95 8.71
N ILE A 32 0.39 11.07 7.83
CA ILE A 32 -0.92 10.43 7.96
C ILE A 32 -0.96 9.55 9.22
N ALA A 33 0.08 8.74 9.47
CA ALA A 33 0.16 7.89 10.65
C ALA A 33 0.08 8.69 11.96
N ARG A 34 0.82 9.78 12.06
CA ARG A 34 0.78 10.68 13.24
C ARG A 34 -0.60 11.30 13.42
N ALA A 35 -1.21 11.81 12.35
CA ALA A 35 -2.55 12.38 12.41
C ALA A 35 -3.63 11.36 12.83
N CYS A 36 -3.45 10.08 12.50
CA CYS A 36 -4.31 8.99 12.98
C CYS A 36 -4.11 8.73 14.48
N VAL A 37 -2.85 8.66 14.93
CA VAL A 37 -2.52 8.46 16.35
C VAL A 37 -3.05 9.58 17.23
N GLU A 38 -2.93 10.84 16.79
CA GLU A 38 -3.49 12.01 17.47
C GLU A 38 -5.02 11.94 17.63
N ARG A 39 -5.70 11.17 16.76
CA ARG A 39 -7.15 10.89 16.82
C ARG A 39 -7.51 9.62 17.59
N GLY A 40 -6.54 9.02 18.29
CA GLY A 40 -6.77 7.83 19.10
C GLY A 40 -6.79 6.51 18.31
N VAL A 41 -6.30 6.52 17.06
CA VAL A 41 -6.17 5.30 16.23
C VAL A 41 -4.83 4.63 16.51
N SER A 42 -4.83 3.32 16.72
CA SER A 42 -3.61 2.52 16.86
C SER A 42 -3.03 2.24 15.49
N ILE A 43 -1.79 2.69 15.25
CA ILE A 43 -1.08 2.48 13.99
C ILE A 43 0.10 1.56 14.20
N LYS A 44 0.23 0.56 13.32
CA LYS A 44 1.41 -0.29 13.18
C LYS A 44 1.92 -0.21 11.74
N ILE A 45 3.22 -0.07 11.54
CA ILE A 45 3.83 0.01 10.21
C ILE A 45 4.57 -1.30 9.93
N PHE A 46 4.25 -1.96 8.82
CA PHE A 46 5.03 -3.06 8.28
C PHE A 46 5.93 -2.58 7.16
N CYS A 47 7.21 -2.93 7.24
CA CYS A 47 8.18 -2.65 6.19
C CYS A 47 9.16 -3.83 6.02
N ALA A 48 9.83 -3.88 4.86
CA ALA A 48 10.98 -4.77 4.65
C ALA A 48 12.27 -4.09 5.11
N GLU A 49 12.37 -2.78 4.85
CA GLU A 49 13.56 -1.98 5.13
C GLU A 49 13.14 -0.66 5.80
N TRP A 50 13.91 -0.28 6.83
CA TRP A 50 13.73 1.01 7.51
C TRP A 50 15.07 1.67 7.75
N GLU A 51 15.20 2.89 7.27
CA GLU A 51 16.38 3.74 7.42
C GLU A 51 16.03 4.98 8.24
N GLY A 52 16.87 5.31 9.22
CA GLY A 52 16.67 6.45 10.12
C GLY A 52 15.98 6.09 11.43
N GLU A 53 15.59 7.12 12.18
CA GLU A 53 14.96 6.99 13.50
C GLU A 53 13.55 6.42 13.41
N LEU A 54 13.17 5.63 14.41
CA LEU A 54 11.82 5.11 14.54
C LEU A 54 10.87 6.22 15.03
N PRO A 55 9.65 6.31 14.51
CA PRO A 55 8.69 7.32 14.92
C PRO A 55 8.19 7.06 16.34
N ALA A 56 8.23 8.07 17.21
CA ALA A 56 7.68 7.95 18.56
C ALA A 56 6.17 7.65 18.51
N GLY A 57 5.72 6.72 19.36
CA GLY A 57 4.31 6.36 19.50
C GLY A 57 3.70 5.52 18.36
N ILE A 58 4.51 5.08 17.40
CA ILE A 58 4.06 4.22 16.29
C ILE A 58 4.94 2.97 16.26
N ALA A 59 4.31 1.80 16.33
CA ALA A 59 5.00 0.53 16.22
C ALA A 59 5.48 0.29 14.78
N VAL A 60 6.77 -0.01 14.62
CA VAL A 60 7.34 -0.37 13.31
C VAL A 60 7.87 -1.80 13.39
N GLU A 61 7.41 -2.64 12.49
CA GLU A 61 7.83 -4.03 12.39
C GLU A 61 8.46 -4.33 11.03
N ARG A 62 9.70 -4.81 11.07
CA ARG A 62 10.42 -5.23 9.88
C ARG A 62 10.10 -6.69 9.59
N LEU A 63 9.41 -6.93 8.49
CA LEU A 63 9.08 -8.29 8.05
C LEU A 63 10.24 -8.90 7.27
N PRO A 64 10.54 -10.18 7.49
CA PRO A 64 11.60 -10.87 6.76
C PRO A 64 11.25 -11.00 5.28
N VAL A 65 12.21 -10.67 4.42
CA VAL A 65 12.07 -10.82 2.97
C VAL A 65 13.21 -11.66 2.41
N SER A 66 12.88 -12.50 1.42
CA SER A 66 13.82 -13.38 0.72
C SER A 66 13.76 -13.17 -0.78
N GLY A 67 14.83 -13.56 -1.48
CA GLY A 67 14.92 -13.49 -2.93
C GLY A 67 16.12 -12.66 -3.42
N PHE A 68 16.66 -13.05 -4.56
CA PHE A 68 17.83 -12.41 -5.17
C PHE A 68 17.47 -11.23 -6.08
N THR A 69 16.20 -11.07 -6.45
CA THR A 69 15.73 -10.01 -7.33
C THR A 69 14.69 -9.15 -6.63
N ASN A 70 14.59 -7.87 -7.03
CA ASN A 70 13.62 -6.94 -6.42
C ASN A 70 12.17 -7.45 -6.51
N HIS A 71 11.78 -8.06 -7.63
CA HIS A 71 10.42 -8.59 -7.78
C HIS A 71 10.17 -9.84 -6.91
N ALA A 72 11.19 -10.69 -6.69
CA ALA A 72 11.10 -11.82 -5.77
C ALA A 72 10.99 -11.32 -4.32
N ARG A 73 11.78 -10.31 -3.94
CA ARG A 73 11.71 -9.67 -2.62
C ARG A 73 10.37 -8.99 -2.37
N ASN A 74 9.82 -8.27 -3.36
CA ASN A 74 8.48 -7.66 -3.25
C ASN A 74 7.40 -8.73 -3.04
N ARG A 75 7.45 -9.84 -3.77
CA ARG A 75 6.53 -10.96 -3.57
C ARG A 75 6.67 -11.57 -2.18
N SER A 76 7.90 -11.83 -1.74
CA SER A 76 8.17 -12.35 -0.38
C SER A 76 7.63 -11.42 0.70
N PHE A 77 7.76 -10.11 0.53
CA PHE A 77 7.21 -9.11 1.44
C PHE A 77 5.68 -9.19 1.49
N ALA A 78 5.02 -9.22 0.33
CA ALA A 78 3.55 -9.35 0.28
C ALA A 78 3.06 -10.64 0.95
N GLU A 79 3.78 -11.75 0.79
CA GLU A 79 3.47 -13.02 1.46
C GLU A 79 3.68 -12.93 2.98
N ALA A 80 4.74 -12.24 3.43
CA ALA A 80 5.00 -12.01 4.86
C ALA A 80 3.90 -11.15 5.49
N VAL A 81 3.50 -10.06 4.84
CA VAL A 81 2.36 -9.21 5.27
C VAL A 81 1.10 -10.05 5.39
N LYS A 82 0.76 -10.84 4.36
CA LYS A 82 -0.43 -11.69 4.38
C LYS A 82 -0.43 -12.66 5.55
N LYS A 83 0.69 -13.32 5.83
CA LYS A 83 0.83 -14.26 6.97
C LYS A 83 0.64 -13.56 8.31
N TYR A 84 1.13 -12.33 8.43
CA TYR A 84 1.00 -11.56 9.64
C TYR A 84 -0.44 -11.14 9.90
N LEU A 85 -1.12 -10.65 8.87
CA LEU A 85 -2.53 -10.25 8.93
C LEU A 85 -3.49 -11.41 9.28
N GLN A 86 -3.09 -12.66 9.03
CA GLN A 86 -3.84 -13.85 9.46
C GLN A 86 -3.76 -14.13 10.97
N ARG A 87 -2.80 -13.53 11.66
CA ARG A 87 -2.50 -13.79 13.09
C ARG A 87 -2.93 -12.65 14.01
N GLU A 88 -3.10 -11.47 13.48
CA GLU A 88 -3.50 -10.26 14.21
C GLU A 88 -4.88 -9.78 13.78
N ALA A 89 -5.68 -9.32 14.75
CA ALA A 89 -6.94 -8.65 14.47
C ALA A 89 -6.64 -7.21 14.01
N VAL A 90 -6.77 -6.96 12.71
CA VAL A 90 -6.53 -5.66 12.07
C VAL A 90 -7.85 -5.18 11.49
N ASP A 91 -8.21 -3.91 11.75
CA ASP A 91 -9.46 -3.32 11.26
C ASP A 91 -9.31 -2.79 9.83
N LEU A 92 -8.10 -2.34 9.44
CA LEU A 92 -7.83 -1.79 8.11
C LEU A 92 -6.34 -1.94 7.72
N VAL A 93 -6.09 -2.27 6.46
CA VAL A 93 -4.74 -2.33 5.87
C VAL A 93 -4.58 -1.25 4.81
N VAL A 94 -3.66 -0.31 5.04
CA VAL A 94 -3.35 0.80 4.13
C VAL A 94 -2.00 0.58 3.48
N GLY A 95 -1.97 0.38 2.16
CA GLY A 95 -0.73 0.20 1.41
C GLY A 95 -0.23 1.48 0.78
N PHE A 96 1.08 1.68 0.85
CA PHE A 96 1.82 2.75 0.16
C PHE A 96 2.63 2.21 -1.04
N ASN A 97 2.58 0.91 -1.27
CA ASN A 97 3.03 0.23 -2.48
C ASN A 97 1.92 -0.69 -3.00
N LYS A 98 1.88 -0.87 -4.31
CA LYS A 98 0.90 -1.78 -4.95
C LYS A 98 1.21 -3.22 -4.55
N MET A 99 0.25 -3.90 -3.95
CA MET A 99 0.34 -5.29 -3.55
C MET A 99 -1.05 -5.88 -3.26
N PRO A 100 -1.23 -7.20 -3.22
CA PRO A 100 -2.50 -7.79 -2.81
C PRO A 100 -2.80 -7.59 -1.32
N SER A 101 -4.06 -7.81 -0.93
CA SER A 101 -4.54 -7.77 0.45
C SER A 101 -4.55 -6.39 1.11
N LEU A 102 -4.76 -5.33 0.34
CA LEU A 102 -4.96 -3.98 0.83
C LEU A 102 -6.45 -3.64 0.86
N ASP A 103 -6.90 -3.00 1.95
CA ASP A 103 -8.22 -2.37 2.02
C ASP A 103 -8.20 -0.98 1.38
N VAL A 104 -7.10 -0.23 1.61
CA VAL A 104 -6.87 1.09 1.05
C VAL A 104 -5.48 1.15 0.42
N TYR A 105 -5.38 1.78 -0.75
CA TYR A 105 -4.11 2.09 -1.41
C TYR A 105 -3.93 3.60 -1.55
N TYR A 106 -2.85 4.13 -1.01
CA TYR A 106 -2.42 5.52 -1.22
C TYR A 106 -1.65 5.61 -2.53
N ALA A 107 -2.29 6.15 -3.56
CA ALA A 107 -1.85 6.08 -4.95
C ALA A 107 -0.96 7.27 -5.32
N ALA A 108 0.29 7.25 -4.85
CA ALA A 108 1.31 8.22 -5.24
C ALA A 108 2.09 7.84 -6.50
N ASP A 109 2.00 6.57 -6.93
CA ASP A 109 2.71 6.06 -8.10
C ASP A 109 1.84 6.12 -9.36
N THR A 110 2.50 6.32 -10.51
CA THR A 110 1.85 6.23 -11.83
C THR A 110 1.36 4.81 -12.16
N CYS A 111 0.43 4.69 -13.10
CA CYS A 111 -0.03 3.40 -13.61
C CYS A 111 1.11 2.70 -14.37
N PHE A 112 1.53 1.54 -13.88
CA PHE A 112 2.65 0.79 -14.48
C PHE A 112 2.27 0.24 -15.87
N LYS A 113 1.02 -0.21 -16.03
CA LYS A 113 0.50 -0.67 -17.32
C LYS A 113 0.48 0.46 -18.36
N ALA A 114 0.10 1.69 -17.94
CA ALA A 114 0.16 2.86 -18.80
C ALA A 114 1.58 3.13 -19.28
N LYS A 115 2.55 3.13 -18.35
CA LYS A 115 3.97 3.31 -18.67
C LYS A 115 4.47 2.29 -19.69
N LEU A 116 4.17 1.01 -19.52
CA LEU A 116 4.56 -0.04 -20.46
C LEU A 116 3.98 0.18 -21.87
N MET A 117 2.75 0.67 -21.97
CA MET A 117 2.11 0.94 -23.26
C MET A 117 2.66 2.19 -23.93
N GLN A 118 3.02 3.21 -23.15
CA GLN A 118 3.61 4.45 -23.66
C GLN A 118 5.05 4.24 -24.16
N GLU A 119 5.83 3.44 -23.47
CA GLU A 119 7.23 3.13 -23.86
C GLU A 119 7.32 2.22 -25.09
N ARG A 120 6.20 1.81 -25.68
CA ARG A 120 6.13 0.89 -26.85
C ARG A 120 6.88 -0.41 -26.69
N LEU A 121 6.97 -0.91 -25.46
CA LEU A 121 7.68 -2.14 -25.10
C LEU A 121 6.74 -3.22 -24.55
N PRO A 122 5.63 -3.56 -25.24
CA PRO A 122 4.63 -4.50 -24.72
C PRO A 122 5.18 -5.91 -24.51
N GLN A 123 6.27 -6.28 -25.20
CA GLN A 123 6.97 -7.56 -25.03
C GLN A 123 7.59 -7.70 -23.63
N LEU A 124 7.93 -6.60 -22.94
CA LEU A 124 8.49 -6.65 -21.58
C LEU A 124 7.52 -7.26 -20.58
N ARG A 125 6.21 -7.26 -20.86
CA ARG A 125 5.18 -7.89 -20.02
C ARG A 125 5.42 -9.38 -19.76
N PHE A 126 6.21 -10.06 -20.62
CA PHE A 126 6.53 -11.47 -20.47
C PHE A 126 7.69 -11.72 -19.51
N LEU A 127 8.49 -10.71 -19.19
CA LEU A 127 9.58 -10.85 -18.23
C LEU A 127 9.03 -11.02 -16.81
N PRO A 128 9.61 -11.87 -15.97
CA PRO A 128 9.15 -12.16 -14.60
C PRO A 128 8.93 -10.89 -13.75
N ARG A 129 9.84 -9.92 -13.86
CA ARG A 129 9.76 -8.64 -13.17
C ARG A 129 8.49 -7.86 -13.53
N TYR A 130 8.19 -7.73 -14.81
CA TYR A 130 7.04 -6.96 -15.29
C TYR A 130 5.72 -7.68 -15.01
N ARG A 131 5.73 -9.02 -15.11
CA ARG A 131 4.58 -9.86 -14.73
C ARG A 131 4.22 -9.67 -13.25
N GLN A 132 5.21 -9.58 -12.37
CA GLN A 132 4.96 -9.34 -10.95
C GLN A 132 4.34 -7.95 -10.73
N TYR A 133 4.92 -6.90 -11.30
CA TYR A 133 4.38 -5.54 -11.14
C TYR A 133 2.96 -5.39 -11.71
N LEU A 134 2.67 -5.99 -12.86
CA LEU A 134 1.32 -6.00 -13.43
C LEU A 134 0.33 -6.80 -12.55
N ARG A 135 0.80 -7.86 -11.90
CA ARG A 135 -0.01 -8.65 -10.96
C ARG A 135 -0.36 -7.83 -9.72
N ASP A 136 0.63 -7.15 -9.13
CA ASP A 136 0.44 -6.32 -7.95
C ASP A 136 -0.48 -5.14 -8.27
N GLU A 137 -0.30 -4.51 -9.43
CA GLU A 137 -1.17 -3.43 -9.91
C GLU A 137 -2.59 -3.93 -10.16
N LYS A 138 -2.76 -5.11 -10.79
CA LYS A 138 -4.08 -5.72 -10.99
C LYS A 138 -4.77 -6.07 -9.66
N ALA A 139 -4.02 -6.47 -8.64
CA ALA A 139 -4.58 -6.75 -7.32
C ALA A 139 -5.24 -5.52 -6.68
N VAL A 140 -4.73 -4.31 -6.97
CA VAL A 140 -5.27 -3.04 -6.48
C VAL A 140 -6.36 -2.49 -7.39
N PHE A 141 -6.09 -2.40 -8.71
CA PHE A 141 -6.97 -1.71 -9.66
C PHE A 141 -7.91 -2.62 -10.43
N GLY A 142 -7.68 -3.94 -10.45
CA GLY A 142 -8.48 -4.89 -11.20
C GLY A 142 -9.96 -4.88 -10.80
N ARG A 143 -10.83 -5.35 -11.71
CA ARG A 143 -12.29 -5.34 -11.54
C ARG A 143 -12.75 -6.10 -10.29
N ASP A 144 -12.03 -7.17 -9.94
CA ASP A 144 -12.36 -8.04 -8.80
C ASP A 144 -11.76 -7.53 -7.48
N SER A 145 -11.08 -6.38 -7.49
CA SER A 145 -10.49 -5.78 -6.30
C SER A 145 -11.52 -4.97 -5.51
N HIS A 146 -11.45 -5.08 -4.19
CA HIS A 146 -12.25 -4.26 -3.27
C HIS A 146 -11.44 -3.10 -2.66
N THR A 147 -10.16 -2.98 -3.01
CA THR A 147 -9.27 -1.93 -2.50
C THR A 147 -9.81 -0.54 -2.85
N LYS A 148 -10.01 0.32 -1.85
CA LYS A 148 -10.27 1.75 -2.04
C LYS A 148 -8.97 2.46 -2.41
N ILE A 149 -9.04 3.45 -3.28
CA ILE A 149 -7.88 4.13 -3.83
C ILE A 149 -7.93 5.61 -3.45
N LEU A 150 -6.92 6.07 -2.73
CA LEU A 150 -6.73 7.49 -2.41
C LEU A 150 -5.76 8.06 -3.43
N ALA A 151 -6.27 8.75 -4.44
CA ALA A 151 -5.48 9.32 -5.52
C ALA A 151 -5.05 10.75 -5.19
N ILE A 152 -3.79 11.09 -5.49
CA ILE A 152 -3.25 12.44 -5.26
C ILE A 152 -3.62 13.44 -6.35
N ALA A 153 -4.18 12.98 -7.48
CA ALA A 153 -4.62 13.84 -8.58
C ALA A 153 -5.68 13.16 -9.44
N GLN A 154 -6.61 13.95 -9.98
CA GLN A 154 -7.66 13.46 -10.90
C GLN A 154 -7.08 12.76 -12.13
N ARG A 155 -6.00 13.30 -12.70
CA ARG A 155 -5.31 12.68 -13.85
C ARG A 155 -4.91 11.22 -13.60
N SER A 156 -4.53 10.88 -12.37
CA SER A 156 -4.19 9.50 -12.01
C SER A 156 -5.41 8.60 -12.06
N VAL A 157 -6.58 9.10 -11.62
CA VAL A 157 -7.86 8.36 -11.68
C VAL A 157 -8.25 8.06 -13.12
N ASP A 158 -8.13 9.06 -14.01
CA ASP A 158 -8.45 8.92 -15.44
C ASP A 158 -7.52 7.88 -16.10
N GLU A 159 -6.24 7.88 -15.71
CA GLU A 159 -5.28 6.90 -16.20
C GLU A 159 -5.59 5.48 -15.67
N TYR A 160 -5.96 5.32 -14.39
CA TYR A 160 -6.35 4.02 -13.83
C TYR A 160 -7.60 3.49 -14.54
N GLU A 161 -8.62 4.31 -14.74
CA GLU A 161 -9.85 3.90 -15.43
C GLU A 161 -9.59 3.44 -16.86
N LYS A 162 -8.71 4.13 -17.60
CA LYS A 162 -8.34 3.77 -18.97
C LYS A 162 -7.77 2.35 -19.08
N TYR A 163 -7.02 1.90 -18.09
CA TYR A 163 -6.34 0.60 -18.14
C TYR A 163 -6.98 -0.48 -17.25
N TYR A 164 -7.82 -0.07 -16.30
CA TYR A 164 -8.54 -0.92 -15.35
C TYR A 164 -9.96 -0.41 -15.17
N VAL A 165 -10.83 -0.81 -16.11
CA VAL A 165 -12.24 -0.40 -16.14
C VAL A 165 -12.92 -0.66 -14.81
N GLY A 166 -13.58 0.37 -14.25
CA GLY A 166 -14.23 0.36 -12.95
C GLY A 166 -13.34 0.77 -11.78
N ALA A 167 -12.05 1.07 -12.02
CA ALA A 167 -11.13 1.54 -10.96
C ALA A 167 -11.56 2.91 -10.41
N ALA A 168 -12.03 3.82 -11.27
CA ALA A 168 -12.45 5.17 -10.88
C ALA A 168 -13.56 5.17 -9.82
N GLN A 169 -14.47 4.18 -9.83
CA GLN A 169 -15.55 4.04 -8.86
C GLN A 169 -15.05 3.80 -7.42
N ARG A 170 -13.81 3.36 -7.27
CA ARG A 170 -13.16 3.07 -5.99
C ARG A 170 -12.13 4.13 -5.60
N CYS A 171 -11.97 5.18 -6.45
CA CYS A 171 -11.04 6.28 -6.23
C CYS A 171 -11.69 7.42 -5.46
N THR A 172 -10.91 8.01 -4.55
CA THR A 172 -11.18 9.31 -3.94
C THR A 172 -9.96 10.18 -4.19
N VAL A 173 -10.14 11.37 -4.73
CA VAL A 173 -9.07 12.35 -4.92
C VAL A 173 -8.90 13.15 -3.62
N LEU A 174 -7.64 13.29 -3.16
CA LEU A 174 -7.26 13.97 -1.92
C LEU A 174 -7.11 15.48 -2.12
#